data_fe4b9834eefda0a71b7f58acee0d54aa
#
_entry.id   fe4b9834eefda0a71b7f58acee0d54aa
#
_cell.length_a   1.000
_cell.length_b   1.000
_cell.length_c   1.000
_cell.angle_alpha   90.00
_cell.angle_beta   90.00
_cell.angle_gamma   90.00
#
_symmetry.space_group_name_H-M   'P 1'
#
loop_
_entity.id
_entity.type
_entity.pdbx_description
1 polymer ?
#
loop_
_entity_poly.entity_id
_entity_poly.type
_entity_poly.pdbx_seq_one_letter_code
_entity_poly.pdbx_strand_id
1 'polypeptide(L)'
;LFQTVTRKYGSFESFPAGIKLGINTLKGYVNDMKYVFTKEGASSLGGFGTIGGLFPSVWDWRIFWERTAFLSIILAFMNILPIPALDGGHVMFLIYEVVARRKPSDKFLEYAQMAGMFILFALLIYANGNDIFRFFFK
;
A
#
# COMPACT_ATOMS: atom_id res chain seq x y z
N LEU A 1 -13.05 17.21 -22.73
CA LEU A 1 -12.18 18.22 -22.11
C LEU A 1 -12.48 18.22 -20.61
N PHE A 2 -11.58 17.62 -19.81
CA PHE A 2 -11.69 17.65 -18.36
C PHE A 2 -11.25 19.03 -17.87
N GLN A 3 -12.16 19.78 -17.24
CA GLN A 3 -11.81 21.03 -16.58
C GLN A 3 -11.26 20.70 -15.18
N THR A 4 -9.99 20.97 -14.95
CA THR A 4 -9.40 20.88 -13.62
C THR A 4 -9.72 22.15 -12.84
N VAL A 5 -10.47 22.01 -11.75
CA VAL A 5 -10.76 23.11 -10.84
C VAL A 5 -9.79 23.07 -9.67
N THR A 6 -8.94 24.08 -9.56
CA THR A 6 -8.04 24.23 -8.42
C THR A 6 -8.79 24.90 -7.27
N ARG A 7 -9.01 24.17 -6.17
CA ARG A 7 -9.55 24.72 -4.93
C ARG A 7 -8.41 25.12 -4.01
N LYS A 8 -8.41 26.38 -3.58
CA LYS A 8 -7.46 26.86 -2.57
C LYS A 8 -8.15 26.83 -1.20
N TYR A 9 -7.45 26.30 -0.21
CA TYR A 9 -7.91 26.23 1.17
C TYR A 9 -7.02 27.11 2.05
N GLY A 10 -7.60 27.73 3.08
CA GLY A 10 -6.84 28.38 4.14
C GLY A 10 -6.08 27.35 4.99
N SER A 11 -5.11 27.82 5.79
CA SER A 11 -4.27 26.92 6.60
C SER A 11 -5.07 26.01 7.53
N PHE A 12 -6.15 26.48 8.13
CA PHE A 12 -7.01 25.66 8.99
C PHE A 12 -8.01 24.82 8.23
N GLU A 13 -8.49 25.27 7.08
CA GLU A 13 -9.44 24.53 6.25
C GLU A 13 -8.77 23.38 5.49
N SER A 14 -7.45 23.45 5.31
CA SER A 14 -6.69 22.40 4.65
C SER A 14 -6.68 21.08 5.43
N PHE A 15 -6.74 21.11 6.76
CA PHE A 15 -6.73 19.90 7.60
C PHE A 15 -7.96 19.01 7.35
N PRO A 16 -9.21 19.50 7.54
CA PRO A 16 -10.37 18.66 7.26
C PRO A 16 -10.49 18.26 5.79
N ALA A 17 -10.09 19.15 4.86
CA ALA A 17 -10.05 18.83 3.45
C ALA A 17 -9.04 17.72 3.12
N GLY A 18 -7.87 17.77 3.71
CA GLY A 18 -6.82 16.73 3.58
C GLY A 18 -7.27 15.40 4.15
N ILE A 19 -7.86 15.38 5.34
CA ILE A 19 -8.42 14.17 5.96
C ILE A 19 -9.49 13.54 5.06
N LYS A 20 -10.41 14.35 4.56
CA LYS A 20 -11.47 13.87 3.65
C LYS A 20 -10.89 13.30 2.35
N LEU A 21 -9.89 13.96 1.78
CA LEU A 21 -9.18 13.48 0.59
C LEU A 21 -8.49 12.14 0.88
N GLY A 22 -7.77 12.04 2.01
CA GLY A 22 -7.12 10.80 2.44
C GLY A 22 -8.08 9.63 2.60
N ILE A 23 -9.22 9.85 3.26
CA ILE A 23 -10.26 8.83 3.42
C ILE A 23 -10.83 8.39 2.06
N ASN A 24 -11.09 9.32 1.17
CA ASN A 24 -11.60 9.00 -0.17
C ASN A 24 -10.57 8.24 -1.01
N THR A 25 -9.29 8.62 -0.92
CA THR A 25 -8.18 7.91 -1.56
C THR A 25 -8.07 6.48 -1.05
N LEU A 26 -8.15 6.30 0.28
CA LEU A 26 -8.11 4.98 0.89
C LEU A 26 -9.31 4.12 0.46
N LYS A 27 -10.52 4.68 0.43
CA LYS A 27 -11.71 3.96 -0.06
C LYS A 27 -11.57 3.54 -1.51
N GLY A 28 -11.07 4.41 -2.37
CA GLY A 28 -10.75 4.09 -3.76
C GLY A 28 -9.76 2.95 -3.85
N TYR A 29 -8.66 3.04 -3.13
CA TYR A 29 -7.62 2.00 -3.10
C TYR A 29 -8.15 0.64 -2.64
N VAL A 30 -8.93 0.60 -1.54
CA VAL A 30 -9.55 -0.64 -1.05
C VAL A 30 -10.52 -1.24 -2.09
N ASN A 31 -11.27 -0.39 -2.79
CA ASN A 31 -12.15 -0.86 -3.84
C ASN A 31 -11.37 -1.41 -5.04
N ASP A 32 -10.26 -0.77 -5.40
CA ASP A 32 -9.39 -1.18 -6.49
C ASP A 32 -8.63 -2.48 -6.18
N MET A 33 -8.38 -2.77 -4.90
CA MET A 33 -7.75 -4.04 -4.49
C MET A 33 -8.51 -5.29 -4.97
N LYS A 34 -9.82 -5.19 -5.19
CA LYS A 34 -10.59 -6.30 -5.75
C LYS A 34 -10.12 -6.70 -7.14
N TYR A 35 -9.60 -5.73 -7.90
CA TYR A 35 -9.08 -5.99 -9.25
C TYR A 35 -7.73 -6.69 -9.25
N VAL A 36 -6.95 -6.58 -8.15
CA VAL A 36 -5.63 -7.26 -8.03
C VAL A 36 -5.76 -8.77 -8.18
N PHE A 37 -6.89 -9.33 -7.74
CA PHE A 37 -7.18 -10.76 -7.88
C PHE A 37 -7.67 -11.17 -9.28
N THR A 38 -7.81 -10.22 -10.21
CA THR A 38 -8.08 -10.51 -11.62
C THR A 38 -6.78 -10.66 -12.40
N LYS A 39 -6.83 -11.31 -13.54
CA LYS A 39 -5.66 -11.51 -14.41
C LYS A 39 -5.06 -10.18 -14.87
N GLU A 40 -5.93 -9.24 -15.22
CA GLU A 40 -5.56 -7.88 -15.64
C GLU A 40 -4.94 -7.10 -14.48
N GLY A 41 -5.52 -7.18 -13.29
CA GLY A 41 -5.02 -6.54 -12.09
C GLY A 41 -3.67 -7.10 -11.64
N ALA A 42 -3.51 -8.43 -11.66
CA ALA A 42 -2.23 -9.07 -11.33
C ALA A 42 -1.12 -8.63 -12.30
N SER A 43 -1.42 -8.54 -13.60
CA SER A 43 -0.46 -8.03 -14.60
C SER A 43 -0.16 -6.53 -14.45
N SER A 44 -0.99 -5.80 -13.70
CA SER A 44 -0.82 -4.36 -13.42
C SER A 44 -0.02 -4.08 -12.15
N LEU A 45 0.26 -5.11 -11.34
CA LEU A 45 1.11 -4.96 -10.16
C LEU A 45 2.50 -4.45 -10.58
N GLY A 46 2.88 -3.33 -10.00
CA GLY A 46 4.15 -2.69 -10.26
C GLY A 46 5.08 -2.77 -9.04
N GLY A 47 6.38 -2.79 -9.33
CA GLY A 47 7.43 -2.72 -8.35
C GLY A 47 8.02 -1.31 -8.20
N PHE A 48 9.30 -1.24 -7.90
CA PHE A 48 10.01 0.03 -7.70
C PHE A 48 10.02 0.91 -8.95
N GLY A 49 10.07 0.34 -10.15
CA GLY A 49 10.00 1.09 -11.40
C GLY A 49 8.66 1.81 -11.56
N THR A 50 7.57 1.13 -11.28
CA THR A 50 6.22 1.74 -11.29
C THR A 50 6.09 2.86 -10.25
N ILE A 51 6.63 2.66 -9.02
CA ILE A 51 6.64 3.69 -7.98
C ILE A 51 7.44 4.91 -8.43
N GLY A 52 8.61 4.70 -9.04
CA GLY A 52 9.42 5.77 -9.61
C GLY A 52 8.69 6.55 -10.69
N GLY A 53 7.91 5.86 -11.53
CA GLY A 53 7.09 6.46 -12.57
C GLY A 53 5.93 7.34 -12.08
N LEU A 54 5.59 7.27 -10.79
CA LEU A 54 4.59 8.18 -10.20
C LEU A 54 5.10 9.63 -10.08
N PHE A 55 6.41 9.82 -10.10
CA PHE A 55 7.01 11.14 -10.00
C PHE A 55 7.33 11.69 -11.39
N PRO A 56 7.06 12.97 -11.64
CA PRO A 56 7.36 13.59 -12.93
C PRO A 56 8.86 13.75 -13.14
N SER A 57 9.29 13.80 -14.40
CA SER A 57 10.69 14.06 -14.77
C SER A 57 11.17 15.47 -14.41
N VAL A 58 10.22 16.42 -14.28
CA VAL A 58 10.48 17.79 -13.81
C VAL A 58 10.00 17.92 -12.39
N TRP A 59 10.85 18.49 -11.51
CA TRP A 59 10.51 18.63 -10.10
C TRP A 59 9.31 19.55 -9.88
N ASP A 60 8.29 19.02 -9.20
CA ASP A 60 7.11 19.76 -8.77
C ASP A 60 6.79 19.41 -7.30
N TRP A 61 6.88 20.40 -6.45
CA TRP A 61 6.65 20.26 -5.01
C TRP A 61 5.25 19.78 -4.67
N ARG A 62 4.25 20.22 -5.41
CA ARG A 62 2.86 19.81 -5.20
C ARG A 62 2.70 18.32 -5.50
N ILE A 63 3.18 17.88 -6.65
CA ILE A 63 3.09 16.47 -7.06
C ILE A 63 3.92 15.61 -6.11
N PHE A 64 5.09 16.07 -5.69
CA PHE A 64 5.91 15.36 -4.70
C PHE A 64 5.15 15.08 -3.41
N TRP A 65 4.53 16.10 -2.79
CA TRP A 65 3.79 15.92 -1.55
C TRP A 65 2.52 15.08 -1.73
N GLU A 66 1.83 15.25 -2.86
CA GLU A 66 0.63 14.46 -3.19
C GLU A 66 0.98 12.97 -3.32
N ARG A 67 2.08 12.64 -4.04
CA ARG A 67 2.52 11.25 -4.21
C ARG A 67 3.07 10.66 -2.92
N THR A 68 3.79 11.44 -2.14
CA THR A 68 4.28 11.02 -0.82
C THR A 68 3.12 10.70 0.12
N ALA A 69 2.10 11.55 0.18
CA ALA A 69 0.91 11.30 0.97
C ALA A 69 0.16 10.04 0.50
N PHE A 70 0.01 9.86 -0.80
CA PHE A 70 -0.60 8.67 -1.39
C PHE A 70 0.14 7.40 -1.00
N LEU A 71 1.46 7.36 -1.16
CA LEU A 71 2.29 6.21 -0.78
C LEU A 71 2.22 5.93 0.73
N SER A 72 2.20 6.98 1.56
CA SER A 72 2.06 6.84 3.01
C SER A 72 0.74 6.20 3.40
N ILE A 73 -0.36 6.57 2.77
CA ILE A 73 -1.69 5.97 3.00
C ILE A 73 -1.69 4.49 2.61
N ILE A 74 -1.11 4.16 1.45
CA ILE A 74 -1.01 2.76 0.98
C ILE A 74 -0.17 1.93 1.95
N LEU A 75 1.00 2.44 2.37
CA LEU A 75 1.87 1.73 3.31
C LEU A 75 1.20 1.53 4.66
N ALA A 76 0.49 2.54 5.18
CA ALA A 76 -0.26 2.41 6.41
C ALA A 76 -1.36 1.33 6.29
N PHE A 77 -2.09 1.32 5.19
CA PHE A 77 -3.11 0.31 4.93
C PHE A 77 -2.51 -1.11 4.82
N MET A 78 -1.41 -1.26 4.09
CA MET A 78 -0.72 -2.55 3.95
C MET A 78 -0.22 -3.06 5.30
N ASN A 79 0.26 -2.19 6.17
CA ASN A 79 0.74 -2.55 7.50
C ASN A 79 -0.39 -3.00 8.45
N ILE A 80 -1.63 -2.57 8.22
CA ILE A 80 -2.79 -3.02 9.01
C ILE A 80 -3.25 -4.44 8.61
N LEU A 81 -2.90 -4.90 7.40
CA LEU A 81 -3.30 -6.23 6.95
C LEU A 81 -2.78 -7.32 7.90
N PRO A 82 -3.60 -8.36 8.18
CA PRO A 82 -3.22 -9.44 9.10
C PRO A 82 -2.22 -10.42 8.44
N ILE A 83 -1.13 -9.89 7.92
CA ILE A 83 -0.06 -10.66 7.31
C ILE A 83 1.08 -10.76 8.33
N PRO A 84 1.48 -11.97 8.76
CA PRO A 84 2.67 -12.16 9.57
C PRO A 84 3.88 -11.52 8.84
N ALA A 85 4.77 -10.90 9.58
CA ALA A 85 5.86 -10.03 9.11
C ALA A 85 5.47 -8.56 8.88
N LEU A 86 4.19 -8.20 8.91
CA LEU A 86 3.72 -6.82 9.00
C LEU A 86 3.17 -6.54 10.40
N ASP A 87 3.00 -5.25 10.74
CA ASP A 87 2.52 -4.83 12.07
C ASP A 87 1.14 -5.40 12.39
N GLY A 88 0.25 -5.49 11.40
CA GLY A 88 -1.08 -6.08 11.54
C GLY A 88 -1.04 -7.56 11.93
N GLY A 89 -0.03 -8.31 11.51
CA GLY A 89 0.19 -9.68 11.95
C GLY A 89 0.51 -9.77 13.45
N HIS A 90 1.34 -8.87 13.95
CA HIS A 90 1.63 -8.80 15.39
C HIS A 90 0.38 -8.44 16.21
N VAL A 91 -0.42 -7.47 15.74
CA VAL A 91 -1.70 -7.12 16.37
C VAL A 91 -2.65 -8.33 16.41
N MET A 92 -2.71 -9.12 15.33
CA MET A 92 -3.52 -10.34 15.29
C MET A 92 -3.08 -11.36 16.35
N PHE A 93 -1.77 -11.55 16.54
CA PHE A 93 -1.26 -12.44 17.59
C PHE A 93 -1.55 -11.92 19.00
N LEU A 94 -1.48 -10.60 19.22
CA LEU A 94 -1.88 -9.99 20.48
C LEU A 94 -3.37 -10.18 20.78
N ILE A 95 -4.23 -10.00 19.78
CA ILE A 95 -5.68 -10.26 19.92
C ILE A 95 -5.91 -11.74 20.28
N TYR A 96 -5.21 -12.65 19.62
CA TYR A 96 -5.29 -14.08 19.97
C TYR A 96 -4.88 -14.34 21.42
N GLU A 97 -3.77 -13.72 21.89
CA GLU A 97 -3.31 -13.87 23.28
C GLU A 97 -4.36 -13.39 24.29
N VAL A 98 -4.99 -12.25 24.02
CA VAL A 98 -6.05 -11.69 24.88
C VAL A 98 -7.28 -12.60 24.91
N VAL A 99 -7.73 -13.09 23.76
CA VAL A 99 -8.95 -13.91 23.65
C VAL A 99 -8.72 -15.33 24.18
N ALA A 100 -7.62 -15.96 23.79
CA ALA A 100 -7.29 -17.32 24.20
C ALA A 100 -6.67 -17.39 25.61
N ARG A 101 -6.32 -16.24 26.20
CA ARG A 101 -5.63 -16.11 27.51
C ARG A 101 -4.35 -16.95 27.62
N ARG A 102 -3.71 -17.21 26.50
CA ARG A 102 -2.41 -17.89 26.40
C ARG A 102 -1.62 -17.38 25.22
N LYS A 103 -0.30 -17.32 25.39
CA LYS A 103 0.63 -16.98 24.31
C LYS A 103 0.66 -18.09 23.25
N PRO A 104 0.68 -17.74 21.94
CA PRO A 104 1.12 -18.66 20.91
C PRO A 104 2.53 -19.18 21.21
N SER A 105 2.86 -20.37 20.77
CA SER A 105 4.23 -20.87 20.94
C SER A 105 5.22 -20.06 20.10
N ASP A 106 6.43 -19.85 20.60
CA ASP A 106 7.47 -19.08 19.90
C ASP A 106 7.78 -19.69 18.53
N LYS A 107 7.79 -21.03 18.43
CA LYS A 107 7.95 -21.72 17.14
C LYS A 107 6.85 -21.40 16.14
N PHE A 108 5.60 -21.31 16.60
CA PHE A 108 4.48 -20.95 15.73
C PHE A 108 4.62 -19.51 15.22
N LEU A 109 5.01 -18.57 16.10
CA LEU A 109 5.25 -17.18 15.72
C LEU A 109 6.38 -17.06 14.69
N GLU A 110 7.47 -17.78 14.91
CA GLU A 110 8.62 -17.84 14.00
C GLU A 110 8.22 -18.39 12.61
N TYR A 111 7.53 -19.52 12.56
CA TYR A 111 7.06 -20.07 11.28
C TYR A 111 6.07 -19.18 10.57
N ALA A 112 5.13 -18.56 11.29
CA ALA A 112 4.17 -17.62 10.72
C ALA A 112 4.89 -16.41 10.14
N GLN A 113 5.87 -15.85 10.86
CA GLN A 113 6.67 -14.73 10.38
C GLN A 113 7.50 -15.10 9.15
N MET A 114 8.15 -16.26 9.13
CA MET A 114 8.86 -16.75 7.96
C MET A 114 7.94 -16.91 6.74
N ALA A 115 6.77 -17.50 6.93
CA ALA A 115 5.78 -17.63 5.85
C ALA A 115 5.34 -16.27 5.31
N GLY A 116 5.07 -15.29 6.18
CA GLY A 116 4.75 -13.91 5.79
C GLY A 116 5.88 -13.26 4.99
N MET A 117 7.12 -13.41 5.43
CA MET A 117 8.29 -12.92 4.69
C MET A 117 8.41 -13.56 3.31
N PHE A 118 8.21 -14.88 3.19
CA PHE A 118 8.24 -15.54 1.88
C PHE A 118 7.17 -14.99 0.93
N ILE A 119 5.95 -14.76 1.44
CA ILE A 119 4.87 -14.15 0.63
C ILE A 119 5.29 -12.76 0.15
N LEU A 120 5.82 -11.92 1.04
CA LEU A 120 6.26 -10.56 0.69
C LEU A 120 7.40 -10.58 -0.32
N PHE A 121 8.40 -11.45 -0.17
CA PHE A 121 9.48 -11.59 -1.14
C PHE A 121 8.99 -12.09 -2.49
N ALA A 122 8.08 -13.07 -2.52
CA ALA A 122 7.49 -13.56 -3.76
C ALA A 122 6.73 -12.45 -4.49
N LEU A 123 5.93 -11.64 -3.78
CA LEU A 123 5.25 -10.48 -4.34
C LEU A 123 6.23 -9.43 -4.85
N LEU A 124 7.31 -9.16 -4.11
CA LEU A 124 8.33 -8.20 -4.51
C LEU A 124 9.03 -8.64 -5.80
N ILE A 125 9.42 -9.91 -5.88
CA ILE A 125 10.05 -10.48 -7.08
C ILE A 125 9.08 -10.44 -8.26
N TYR A 126 7.82 -10.80 -8.04
CA TYR A 126 6.79 -10.77 -9.08
C TYR A 126 6.56 -9.35 -9.59
N ALA A 127 6.37 -8.37 -8.71
CA ALA A 127 6.10 -7.00 -9.08
C ALA A 127 7.27 -6.35 -9.83
N ASN A 128 8.50 -6.54 -9.36
CA ASN A 128 9.69 -6.03 -10.04
C ASN A 128 9.97 -6.79 -11.35
N GLY A 129 9.74 -8.09 -11.40
CA GLY A 129 9.84 -8.88 -12.63
C GLY A 129 8.84 -8.40 -13.68
N ASN A 130 7.63 -8.06 -13.27
CA ASN A 130 6.61 -7.50 -14.14
C ASN A 130 6.99 -6.09 -14.67
N ASP A 131 7.61 -5.26 -13.83
CA ASP A 131 8.14 -3.95 -14.25
C ASP A 131 9.25 -4.11 -15.30
N ILE A 132 10.20 -5.01 -15.07
CA ILE A 132 11.28 -5.32 -16.03
C ILE A 132 10.69 -5.80 -17.34
N PHE A 133 9.73 -6.73 -17.28
CA PHE A 133 9.08 -7.24 -18.48
C PHE A 133 8.39 -6.13 -19.27
N ARG A 134 7.67 -5.24 -18.60
CA ARG A 134 7.03 -4.08 -19.28
C ARG A 134 8.03 -3.11 -19.87
N PHE A 135 9.16 -2.90 -19.20
CA PHE A 135 10.18 -1.96 -19.67
C PHE A 135 10.90 -2.47 -20.94
N PHE A 136 11.16 -3.77 -21.02
CA PHE A 136 11.92 -4.35 -22.13
C PHE A 136 11.08 -4.88 -23.29
N PHE A 137 9.81 -5.24 -23.03
CA PHE A 137 8.96 -5.93 -24.03
C PHE A 137 7.68 -5.17 -24.42
N LYS A 138 7.48 -3.97 -23.93
CA LYS A 138 6.43 -3.04 -24.32
C LYS A 138 7.01 -1.69 -24.72
#